data_ea54304de4d60a7d0cd4165f8de1cd08
#
_entry.id   ea54304de4d60a7d0cd4165f8de1cd08
#
_cell.length_a   1.000
_cell.length_b   1.000
_cell.length_c   1.000
_cell.angle_alpha   90.00
_cell.angle_beta   90.00
_cell.angle_gamma   90.00
#
_symmetry.space_group_name_H-M   'P 1'
#
loop_
_entity.id
_entity.type
_entity.pdbx_description
1 polymer ?
#
loop_
_entity_poly.entity_id
_entity_poly.type
_entity_poly.pdbx_seq_one_letter_code
_entity_poly.pdbx_strand_id
1 'polypeptide(L)'
;DKKAHEGAIEAFFEANDKNLVGKTVAVLPSGIDEIVPSGHKRLVSKILSSGGCIISEYPPGEGAKPYRFVQRNRIIAGLSLNTVIIQAPPGSGAMLTAEFAVDYNREVMVHSVAFCEESLRISTFVRNQLLLEAKFKESIGKKLNNDPEYYVQDGAKIIKSYADYKLICNKIKFAQKTLFD
;
A
#
# COMPACT_ATOMS: atom_id res chain seq x y z
N ASP A 1 -3.93 4.04 4.06
CA ASP A 1 -4.35 2.63 4.27
C ASP A 1 -5.79 2.52 4.77
N LYS A 2 -6.22 3.31 5.79
CA LYS A 2 -7.59 3.25 6.34
C LYS A 2 -8.67 3.29 5.24
N LYS A 3 -8.59 4.24 4.31
CA LYS A 3 -9.57 4.40 3.22
C LYS A 3 -9.61 3.20 2.26
N ALA A 4 -8.49 2.55 2.03
CA ALA A 4 -8.45 1.33 1.22
C ALA A 4 -9.22 0.18 1.89
N HIS A 5 -9.04 -0.01 3.21
CA HIS A 5 -9.81 -0.98 3.97
C HIS A 5 -11.31 -0.64 4.00
N GLU A 6 -11.65 0.64 4.22
CA GLU A 6 -13.05 1.09 4.22
C GLU A 6 -13.73 0.80 2.87
N GLY A 7 -13.08 1.13 1.74
CA GLY A 7 -13.62 0.84 0.41
C GLY A 7 -13.79 -0.66 0.12
N ALA A 8 -12.83 -1.50 0.53
CA ALA A 8 -12.95 -2.95 0.39
C ALA A 8 -14.11 -3.53 1.23
N ILE A 9 -14.33 -3.00 2.43
CA ILE A 9 -15.44 -3.40 3.31
C ILE A 9 -16.78 -2.97 2.72
N GLU A 10 -16.87 -1.73 2.22
CA GLU A 10 -18.07 -1.19 1.57
C GLU A 10 -18.47 -2.05 0.37
N ALA A 11 -17.51 -2.33 -0.53
CA ALA A 11 -17.73 -3.22 -1.67
C ALA A 11 -18.23 -4.61 -1.25
N PHE A 12 -17.73 -5.16 -0.13
CA PHE A 12 -18.20 -6.44 0.40
C PHE A 12 -19.67 -6.38 0.86
N PHE A 13 -20.07 -5.31 1.56
CA PHE A 13 -21.45 -5.22 2.07
C PHE A 13 -22.46 -4.89 0.97
N GLU A 14 -22.07 -4.18 -0.08
CA GLU A 14 -22.91 -3.82 -1.23
C GLU A 14 -23.05 -4.94 -2.26
N ALA A 15 -22.15 -5.92 -2.25
CA ALA A 15 -22.15 -6.99 -3.24
C ALA A 15 -23.34 -7.93 -3.08
N ASN A 16 -24.00 -8.29 -4.21
CA ASN A 16 -25.04 -9.28 -4.28
C ASN A 16 -24.50 -10.69 -3.96
N ASP A 17 -23.32 -11.03 -4.47
CA ASP A 17 -22.62 -12.28 -4.14
C ASP A 17 -21.30 -11.96 -3.43
N LYS A 18 -21.29 -12.21 -2.13
CA LYS A 18 -20.13 -11.96 -1.25
C LYS A 18 -18.95 -12.90 -1.49
N ASN A 19 -19.16 -14.02 -2.19
CA ASN A 19 -18.07 -14.94 -2.52
C ASN A 19 -17.22 -14.42 -3.68
N LEU A 20 -17.75 -13.52 -4.50
CA LEU A 20 -17.04 -12.91 -5.61
C LEU A 20 -16.23 -11.66 -5.21
N VAL A 21 -16.36 -11.21 -3.96
CA VAL A 21 -15.66 -10.00 -3.48
C VAL A 21 -14.43 -10.38 -2.65
N GLY A 22 -13.31 -9.78 -2.99
CA GLY A 22 -12.07 -9.92 -2.23
C GLY A 22 -12.21 -9.41 -0.79
N LYS A 23 -11.55 -10.08 0.12
CA LYS A 23 -11.49 -9.69 1.53
C LYS A 23 -10.26 -8.83 1.77
N THR A 24 -10.36 -7.91 2.73
CA THR A 24 -9.22 -7.08 3.10
C THR A 24 -8.39 -7.69 4.23
N VAL A 25 -7.07 -7.56 4.13
CA VAL A 25 -6.11 -8.04 5.13
C VAL A 25 -5.37 -6.85 5.70
N ALA A 26 -5.37 -6.68 7.01
CA ALA A 26 -4.57 -5.65 7.68
C ALA A 26 -3.35 -6.27 8.36
N VAL A 27 -2.16 -5.72 8.06
CA VAL A 27 -0.90 -6.14 8.68
C VAL A 27 -0.51 -5.11 9.73
N LEU A 28 -0.33 -5.52 10.97
CA LEU A 28 -0.03 -4.63 12.10
C LEU A 28 1.47 -4.43 12.30
N PRO A 29 1.91 -3.24 12.77
CA PRO A 29 3.28 -2.95 13.21
C PRO A 29 3.49 -3.25 14.71
N SER A 30 2.59 -4.00 15.32
CA SER A 30 2.47 -4.27 16.77
C SER A 30 1.93 -5.67 16.97
N GLY A 31 1.91 -6.16 18.20
CA GLY A 31 1.20 -7.39 18.54
C GLY A 31 -0.26 -7.34 18.10
N ILE A 32 -0.87 -8.50 17.90
CA ILE A 32 -2.23 -8.60 17.35
C ILE A 32 -3.30 -8.02 18.28
N ASP A 33 -3.01 -7.92 19.56
CA ASP A 33 -3.80 -7.34 20.63
C ASP A 33 -3.65 -5.80 20.74
N GLU A 34 -2.64 -5.23 20.10
CA GLU A 34 -2.31 -3.80 20.14
C GLU A 34 -2.69 -3.10 18.82
N ILE A 35 -3.93 -2.60 18.74
CA ILE A 35 -4.40 -1.89 17.55
C ILE A 35 -3.88 -0.45 17.53
N VAL A 36 -3.11 -0.12 16.51
CA VAL A 36 -2.52 1.21 16.33
C VAL A 36 -2.93 1.80 14.97
N PRO A 37 -3.44 3.05 14.95
CA PRO A 37 -3.90 3.88 16.08
C PRO A 37 -5.10 3.28 16.83
N SER A 38 -5.21 3.57 18.12
CA SER A 38 -6.28 3.02 18.98
C SER A 38 -7.70 3.35 18.48
N GLY A 39 -7.86 4.48 17.78
CA GLY A 39 -9.12 4.87 17.13
C GLY A 39 -9.56 3.93 15.98
N HIS A 40 -8.71 3.00 15.55
CA HIS A 40 -9.03 2.05 14.47
C HIS A 40 -9.65 0.73 14.96
N LYS A 41 -9.93 0.56 16.24
CA LYS A 41 -10.58 -0.65 16.78
C LYS A 41 -11.90 -0.98 16.08
N ARG A 42 -12.72 0.04 15.75
CA ARG A 42 -13.96 -0.15 14.97
C ARG A 42 -13.70 -0.63 13.54
N LEU A 43 -12.62 -0.14 12.91
CA LEU A 43 -12.23 -0.61 11.59
C LEU A 43 -11.82 -2.08 11.62
N VAL A 44 -11.04 -2.48 12.61
CA VAL A 44 -10.65 -3.89 12.83
C VAL A 44 -11.89 -4.78 12.95
N SER A 45 -12.89 -4.40 13.77
CA SER A 45 -14.15 -5.15 13.89
C SER A 45 -14.86 -5.28 12.53
N LYS A 46 -14.89 -4.23 11.71
CA LYS A 46 -15.49 -4.26 10.38
C LYS A 46 -14.72 -5.16 9.40
N ILE A 47 -13.38 -5.14 9.44
CA ILE A 47 -12.53 -6.05 8.65
C ILE A 47 -12.90 -7.50 8.96
N LEU A 48 -12.95 -7.86 10.24
CA LEU A 48 -13.27 -9.23 10.65
C LEU A 48 -14.70 -9.62 10.28
N SER A 49 -15.69 -8.73 10.48
CA SER A 49 -17.09 -9.00 10.14
C SER A 49 -17.34 -9.12 8.64
N SER A 50 -16.48 -8.53 7.79
CA SER A 50 -16.51 -8.72 6.33
C SER A 50 -15.76 -9.98 5.86
N GLY A 51 -15.29 -10.83 6.79
CA GLY A 51 -14.51 -12.04 6.48
C GLY A 51 -13.05 -11.77 6.11
N GLY A 52 -12.57 -10.55 6.37
CA GLY A 52 -11.16 -10.20 6.27
C GLY A 52 -10.35 -10.71 7.46
N CYS A 53 -9.06 -10.42 7.50
CA CYS A 53 -8.22 -10.83 8.62
C CYS A 53 -7.23 -9.73 9.06
N ILE A 54 -6.73 -9.91 10.27
CA ILE A 54 -5.66 -9.10 10.85
C ILE A 54 -4.48 -10.04 11.08
N ILE A 55 -3.31 -9.65 10.63
CA ILE A 55 -2.08 -10.41 10.83
C ILE A 55 -1.00 -9.54 11.46
N SER A 56 -0.11 -10.18 12.19
CA SER A 56 1.07 -9.55 12.77
C SER A 56 2.25 -10.52 12.80
N GLU A 57 3.46 -9.98 12.67
CA GLU A 57 4.72 -10.69 12.88
C GLU A 57 5.21 -10.58 14.34
N TYR A 58 4.60 -9.70 15.12
CA TYR A 58 5.02 -9.41 16.49
C TYR A 58 4.19 -10.19 17.50
N PRO A 59 4.82 -10.68 18.60
CA PRO A 59 4.10 -11.35 19.67
C PRO A 59 3.05 -10.45 20.32
N PRO A 60 2.00 -11.02 20.94
CA PRO A 60 1.07 -10.27 21.76
C PRO A 60 1.77 -9.45 22.86
N GLY A 61 1.24 -8.27 23.16
CA GLY A 61 1.81 -7.32 24.13
C GLY A 61 2.91 -6.40 23.56
N GLU A 62 3.36 -6.64 22.33
CA GLU A 62 4.38 -5.81 21.70
C GLU A 62 3.77 -4.55 21.07
N GLY A 63 4.12 -3.38 21.60
CA GLY A 63 3.67 -2.08 21.10
C GLY A 63 4.28 -1.69 19.75
N ALA A 64 3.61 -0.82 19.00
CA ALA A 64 4.12 -0.29 17.76
C ALA A 64 5.33 0.63 18.00
N LYS A 65 6.33 0.53 17.12
CA LYS A 65 7.52 1.40 17.07
C LYS A 65 7.71 1.93 15.64
N PRO A 66 8.28 3.14 15.44
CA PRO A 66 8.41 3.74 14.10
C PRO A 66 9.04 2.80 13.06
N TYR A 67 10.11 2.09 13.38
CA TYR A 67 10.78 1.17 12.47
C TYR A 67 9.90 -0.05 12.11
N ARG A 68 8.97 -0.47 12.98
CA ARG A 68 8.08 -1.60 12.74
C ARG A 68 7.07 -1.32 11.63
N PHE A 69 6.67 -0.06 11.43
CA PHE A 69 5.85 0.32 10.28
C PHE A 69 6.58 0.08 8.96
N VAL A 70 7.88 0.35 8.92
CA VAL A 70 8.70 0.09 7.73
C VAL A 70 8.88 -1.41 7.54
N GLN A 71 9.29 -2.13 8.59
CA GLN A 71 9.51 -3.58 8.53
C GLN A 71 8.26 -4.35 8.09
N ARG A 72 7.08 -3.96 8.59
CA ARG A 72 5.79 -4.54 8.24
C ARG A 72 5.47 -4.42 6.74
N ASN A 73 5.91 -3.33 6.09
CA ASN A 73 5.57 -3.06 4.68
C ASN A 73 6.08 -4.16 3.73
N ARG A 74 7.15 -4.86 4.06
CA ARG A 74 7.63 -6.03 3.30
C ARG A 74 6.59 -7.16 3.26
N ILE A 75 5.81 -7.33 4.33
CA ILE A 75 4.76 -8.35 4.39
C ILE A 75 3.59 -7.94 3.51
N ILE A 76 3.21 -6.66 3.51
CA ILE A 76 2.16 -6.12 2.62
C ILE A 76 2.55 -6.36 1.16
N ALA A 77 3.76 -5.97 0.78
CA ALA A 77 4.26 -6.17 -0.58
C ALA A 77 4.34 -7.66 -0.95
N GLY A 78 4.88 -8.50 -0.05
CA GLY A 78 5.06 -9.93 -0.28
C GLY A 78 3.75 -10.71 -0.45
N LEU A 79 2.69 -10.34 0.27
CA LEU A 79 1.36 -10.93 0.16
C LEU A 79 0.56 -10.42 -1.04
N SER A 80 1.02 -9.36 -1.70
CA SER A 80 0.31 -8.72 -2.80
C SER A 80 0.89 -9.17 -4.14
N LEU A 81 0.05 -9.31 -5.16
CA LEU A 81 0.50 -9.53 -6.54
C LEU A 81 0.95 -8.23 -7.19
N ASN A 82 0.29 -7.14 -6.83
CA ASN A 82 0.57 -5.80 -7.33
C ASN A 82 0.51 -4.79 -6.20
N THR A 83 1.33 -3.75 -6.27
CA THR A 83 1.25 -2.59 -5.37
C THR A 83 0.81 -1.37 -6.16
N VAL A 84 -0.28 -0.72 -5.72
CA VAL A 84 -0.80 0.50 -6.36
C VAL A 84 -0.52 1.70 -5.48
N ILE A 85 0.28 2.63 -5.99
CA ILE A 85 0.56 3.91 -5.34
C ILE A 85 -0.54 4.90 -5.72
N ILE A 86 -1.34 5.31 -4.74
CA ILE A 86 -2.41 6.30 -4.97
C ILE A 86 -1.85 7.71 -4.84
N GLN A 87 -1.21 8.01 -3.70
CA GLN A 87 -0.58 9.29 -3.42
C GLN A 87 0.58 9.08 -2.45
N ALA A 88 1.77 9.49 -2.82
CA ALA A 88 2.95 9.33 -1.99
C ALA A 88 3.99 10.41 -2.32
N PRO A 89 4.34 11.29 -1.39
CA PRO A 89 5.45 12.20 -1.60
C PRO A 89 6.79 11.43 -1.55
N PRO A 90 7.89 12.01 -2.08
CA PRO A 90 9.21 11.40 -2.07
C PRO A 90 9.63 10.88 -0.69
N GLY A 91 10.15 9.67 -0.64
CA GLY A 91 10.67 9.05 0.60
C GLY A 91 9.62 8.74 1.66
N SER A 92 8.31 8.76 1.32
CA SER A 92 7.24 8.38 2.24
C SER A 92 7.22 6.87 2.52
N GLY A 93 6.49 6.47 3.57
CA GLY A 93 6.32 5.04 3.90
C GLY A 93 5.68 4.21 2.78
N ALA A 94 4.81 4.82 1.96
CA ALA A 94 4.21 4.16 0.80
C ALA A 94 5.27 3.86 -0.29
N MET A 95 6.23 4.76 -0.48
CA MET A 95 7.34 4.55 -1.40
C MET A 95 8.26 3.42 -0.96
N LEU A 96 8.47 3.24 0.35
CA LEU A 96 9.21 2.09 0.89
C LEU A 96 8.46 0.76 0.63
N THR A 97 7.12 0.77 0.64
CA THR A 97 6.34 -0.42 0.24
C THR A 97 6.54 -0.74 -1.23
N ALA A 98 6.63 0.27 -2.10
CA ALA A 98 6.92 0.07 -3.51
C ALA A 98 8.33 -0.51 -3.74
N GLU A 99 9.34 -0.07 -3.00
CA GLU A 99 10.68 -0.69 -3.03
C GLU A 99 10.61 -2.18 -2.70
N PHE A 100 9.97 -2.57 -1.60
CA PHE A 100 9.78 -3.98 -1.26
C PHE A 100 9.02 -4.75 -2.35
N ALA A 101 8.05 -4.13 -3.02
CA ALA A 101 7.34 -4.77 -4.12
C ALA A 101 8.28 -5.10 -5.28
N VAL A 102 9.15 -4.16 -5.67
CA VAL A 102 10.17 -4.39 -6.71
C VAL A 102 11.16 -5.48 -6.28
N ASP A 103 11.67 -5.44 -5.04
CA ASP A 103 12.58 -6.45 -4.50
C ASP A 103 11.99 -7.87 -4.54
N TYR A 104 10.67 -7.98 -4.41
CA TYR A 104 9.93 -9.25 -4.48
C TYR A 104 9.39 -9.58 -5.86
N ASN A 105 9.84 -8.89 -6.92
CA ASN A 105 9.34 -9.03 -8.29
C ASN A 105 7.81 -8.89 -8.39
N ARG A 106 7.24 -7.95 -7.62
CA ARG A 106 5.82 -7.60 -7.69
C ARG A 106 5.65 -6.37 -8.57
N GLU A 107 4.58 -6.34 -9.35
CA GLU A 107 4.30 -5.21 -10.22
C GLU A 107 3.91 -3.98 -9.39
N VAL A 108 4.58 -2.84 -9.66
CA VAL A 108 4.22 -1.54 -9.08
C VAL A 108 3.45 -0.75 -10.13
N MET A 109 2.36 -0.12 -9.70
CA MET A 109 1.51 0.73 -10.54
C MET A 109 1.26 2.06 -9.81
N VAL A 110 1.02 3.11 -10.58
CA VAL A 110 0.77 4.44 -10.03
C VAL A 110 -0.60 4.91 -10.49
N HIS A 111 -1.44 5.35 -9.55
CA HIS A 111 -2.71 5.95 -9.91
C HIS A 111 -2.51 7.40 -10.38
N SER A 112 -3.25 7.84 -11.39
CA SER A 112 -3.13 9.18 -11.97
C SER A 112 -3.32 10.33 -10.97
N VAL A 113 -4.02 10.09 -9.86
CA VAL A 113 -4.15 11.03 -8.72
C VAL A 113 -2.80 11.40 -8.11
N ALA A 114 -1.77 10.55 -8.22
CA ALA A 114 -0.41 10.89 -7.77
C ALA A 114 0.16 12.13 -8.48
N PHE A 115 -0.36 12.45 -9.66
CA PHE A 115 0.06 13.55 -10.51
C PHE A 115 -0.94 14.70 -10.58
N CYS A 116 -1.98 14.71 -9.73
CA CYS A 116 -2.87 15.86 -9.63
C CYS A 116 -2.15 17.05 -8.97
N GLU A 117 -2.68 18.25 -9.16
CA GLU A 117 -2.05 19.50 -8.70
C GLU A 117 -1.75 19.47 -7.19
N GLU A 118 -2.69 18.99 -6.38
CA GLU A 118 -2.50 18.89 -4.93
C GLU A 118 -1.40 17.90 -4.55
N SER A 119 -1.33 16.75 -5.21
CA SER A 119 -0.28 15.74 -4.98
C SER A 119 1.09 16.28 -5.35
N LEU A 120 1.20 16.98 -6.48
CA LEU A 120 2.44 17.62 -6.93
C LEU A 120 2.88 18.73 -6.00
N ARG A 121 1.97 19.56 -5.48
CA ARG A 121 2.29 20.58 -4.47
C ARG A 121 2.88 19.96 -3.21
N ILE A 122 2.27 18.89 -2.70
CA ILE A 122 2.77 18.17 -1.52
C ILE A 122 4.15 17.56 -1.82
N SER A 123 4.31 16.89 -2.96
CA SER A 123 5.58 16.29 -3.36
C SER A 123 6.69 17.34 -3.49
N THR A 124 6.40 18.48 -4.09
CA THR A 124 7.34 19.61 -4.21
C THR A 124 7.74 20.16 -2.84
N PHE A 125 6.77 20.34 -1.95
CA PHE A 125 7.04 20.81 -0.59
C PHE A 125 7.96 19.83 0.15
N VAL A 126 7.64 18.53 0.16
CA VAL A 126 8.44 17.49 0.83
C VAL A 126 9.83 17.39 0.20
N ARG A 127 9.94 17.43 -1.15
CA ARG A 127 11.22 17.43 -1.87
C ARG A 127 12.10 18.60 -1.42
N ASN A 128 11.55 19.80 -1.31
CA ASN A 128 12.28 20.98 -0.85
C ASN A 128 12.78 20.81 0.60
N GLN A 129 11.98 20.23 1.49
CA GLN A 129 12.41 19.91 2.86
C GLN A 129 13.55 18.89 2.86
N LEU A 130 13.44 17.81 2.10
CA LEU A 130 14.49 16.80 1.97
C LEU A 130 15.79 17.38 1.38
N LEU A 131 15.72 18.29 0.44
CA LEU A 131 16.88 18.99 -0.14
C LEU A 131 17.60 19.85 0.89
N LEU A 132 16.88 20.53 1.79
CA LEU A 132 17.47 21.27 2.89
C LEU A 132 18.19 20.34 3.87
N GLU A 133 17.58 19.20 4.20
CA GLU A 133 18.16 18.20 5.08
C GLU A 133 19.36 17.47 4.43
N ALA A 134 19.33 17.25 3.11
CA ALA A 134 20.38 16.56 2.35
C ALA A 134 21.74 17.25 2.43
N LYS A 135 21.75 18.58 2.66
CA LYS A 135 22.99 19.34 2.93
C LYS A 135 23.76 18.84 4.15
N PHE A 136 23.11 18.09 5.03
CA PHE A 136 23.65 17.60 6.30
C PHE A 136 23.69 16.07 6.40
N LYS A 137 23.04 15.32 5.49
CA LYS A 137 22.96 13.86 5.54
C LYS A 137 22.92 13.22 4.15
N GLU A 138 23.95 12.49 3.79
CA GLU A 138 24.07 11.75 2.51
C GLU A 138 22.92 10.73 2.27
N SER A 139 22.40 10.13 3.34
CA SER A 139 21.33 9.12 3.26
C SER A 139 20.01 9.64 2.66
N ILE A 140 19.85 10.94 2.54
CA ILE A 140 18.62 11.57 2.02
C ILE A 140 18.55 11.54 0.49
N GLY A 141 19.68 11.40 -0.20
CA GLY A 141 19.72 11.30 -1.66
C GLY A 141 18.84 10.17 -2.21
N LYS A 142 18.84 9.01 -1.56
CA LYS A 142 17.96 7.88 -1.94
C LYS A 142 16.46 8.21 -1.81
N LYS A 143 16.08 8.98 -0.78
CA LYS A 143 14.70 9.38 -0.55
C LYS A 143 14.19 10.37 -1.60
N LEU A 144 15.06 11.24 -2.11
CA LEU A 144 14.72 12.24 -3.13
C LEU A 144 14.32 11.60 -4.46
N ASN A 145 14.92 10.47 -4.79
CA ASN A 145 14.69 9.75 -6.05
C ASN A 145 13.62 8.66 -5.92
N ASN A 146 13.08 8.44 -4.71
CA ASN A 146 12.03 7.46 -4.47
C ASN A 146 10.67 8.17 -4.46
N ASP A 147 10.09 8.37 -5.64
CA ASP A 147 8.80 9.00 -5.86
C ASP A 147 8.01 8.30 -6.98
N PRO A 148 6.70 8.62 -7.15
CA PRO A 148 5.87 8.00 -8.19
C PRO A 148 6.38 8.22 -9.62
N GLU A 149 7.03 9.35 -9.91
CA GLU A 149 7.57 9.66 -11.25
C GLU A 149 8.71 8.70 -11.61
N TYR A 150 9.59 8.41 -10.66
CA TYR A 150 10.66 7.43 -10.84
C TYR A 150 10.12 6.07 -11.29
N TYR A 151 9.09 5.55 -10.62
CA TYR A 151 8.50 4.26 -10.99
C TYR A 151 7.84 4.27 -12.37
N VAL A 152 7.21 5.38 -12.76
CA VAL A 152 6.62 5.52 -14.11
C VAL A 152 7.70 5.56 -15.16
N GLN A 153 8.82 6.25 -14.93
CA GLN A 153 9.97 6.28 -15.83
C GLN A 153 10.61 4.89 -15.96
N ASP A 154 10.60 4.09 -14.90
CA ASP A 154 11.07 2.70 -14.88
C ASP A 154 10.03 1.69 -15.42
N GLY A 155 8.92 2.15 -15.97
CA GLY A 155 7.93 1.35 -16.68
C GLY A 155 6.68 0.98 -15.89
N ALA A 156 6.47 1.53 -14.69
CA ALA A 156 5.23 1.32 -13.94
C ALA A 156 4.02 1.88 -14.69
N LYS A 157 2.93 1.10 -14.73
CA LYS A 157 1.69 1.49 -15.41
C LYS A 157 0.94 2.55 -14.63
N ILE A 158 0.37 3.51 -15.35
CA ILE A 158 -0.53 4.50 -14.77
C ILE A 158 -1.97 3.97 -14.83
N ILE A 159 -2.62 3.91 -13.66
CA ILE A 159 -4.03 3.58 -13.52
C ILE A 159 -4.84 4.87 -13.53
N LYS A 160 -5.83 4.97 -14.43
CA LYS A 160 -6.67 6.18 -14.59
C LYS A 160 -8.13 5.93 -14.24
N SER A 161 -8.58 4.68 -14.33
CA SER A 161 -10.00 4.33 -14.22
C SER A 161 -10.22 2.94 -13.64
N TYR A 162 -11.48 2.65 -13.30
CA TYR A 162 -11.90 1.32 -12.88
C TYR A 162 -11.64 0.24 -13.94
N ALA A 163 -11.70 0.60 -15.22
CA ALA A 163 -11.43 -0.33 -16.31
C ALA A 163 -9.99 -0.88 -16.25
N ASP A 164 -9.02 -0.06 -15.86
CA ASP A 164 -7.63 -0.47 -15.71
C ASP A 164 -7.48 -1.53 -14.60
N TYR A 165 -8.15 -1.34 -13.45
CA TYR A 165 -8.20 -2.32 -12.37
C TYR A 165 -8.83 -3.64 -12.83
N LYS A 166 -9.90 -3.59 -13.62
CA LYS A 166 -10.58 -4.78 -14.16
C LYS A 166 -9.65 -5.59 -15.07
N LEU A 167 -8.86 -4.93 -15.91
CA LEU A 167 -7.86 -5.60 -16.78
C LEU A 167 -6.77 -6.30 -15.94
N ILE A 168 -6.31 -5.67 -14.87
CA ILE A 168 -5.33 -6.25 -13.95
C ILE A 168 -5.91 -7.50 -13.27
N CYS A 169 -7.10 -7.39 -12.69
CA CYS A 169 -7.77 -8.51 -12.03
C CYS A 169 -8.02 -9.70 -12.97
N ASN A 170 -8.37 -9.44 -14.23
CA ASN A 170 -8.56 -10.50 -15.22
C ASN A 170 -7.26 -11.22 -15.58
N LYS A 171 -6.15 -10.51 -15.72
CA LYS A 171 -4.83 -11.12 -15.93
C LYS A 171 -4.41 -12.02 -14.79
N ILE A 172 -4.67 -11.61 -13.55
CA ILE A 172 -4.38 -12.40 -12.35
C ILE A 172 -5.19 -13.69 -12.34
N LYS A 173 -6.49 -13.64 -12.62
CA LYS A 173 -7.35 -14.82 -12.71
C LYS A 173 -6.89 -15.80 -13.78
N PHE A 174 -6.45 -15.31 -14.92
CA PHE A 174 -5.91 -16.14 -16.00
C PHE A 174 -4.61 -16.84 -15.60
N ALA A 175 -3.68 -16.10 -14.99
CA ALA A 175 -2.41 -16.66 -14.51
C ALA A 175 -2.59 -17.71 -13.41
N GLN A 176 -3.56 -17.54 -12.50
CA GLN A 176 -3.88 -18.53 -11.48
C GLN A 176 -4.44 -19.81 -12.10
N LYS A 177 -5.30 -19.70 -13.12
CA LYS A 177 -5.89 -20.86 -13.79
C LYS A 177 -4.85 -21.71 -14.52
N THR A 178 -3.85 -21.10 -15.16
CA THR A 178 -2.76 -21.81 -15.85
C THR A 178 -1.72 -22.43 -14.93
N LEU A 179 -1.68 -22.09 -13.65
CA LEU A 179 -0.77 -22.68 -12.66
C LEU A 179 -1.34 -23.92 -11.97
N PHE A 180 -2.65 -24.15 -12.05
CA PHE A 180 -3.36 -25.25 -11.37
C PHE A 180 -4.11 -26.20 -12.32
N ASP A 181 -4.10 -25.92 -13.62
CA ASP A 181 -4.53 -26.82 -14.71
C ASP A 181 -3.29 -27.54 -15.29
#